data_3e8769c6b0b0bfb93194d1dd3f2e0ff8
#
_entry.id   3e8769c6b0b0bfb93194d1dd3f2e0ff8
#
_cell.length_a   1.000
_cell.length_b   1.000
_cell.length_c   1.000
_cell.angle_alpha   90.00
_cell.angle_beta   90.00
_cell.angle_gamma   90.00
#
_symmetry.space_group_name_H-M   'P 1'
#
loop_
_entity.id
_entity.type
_entity.pdbx_description
1 polymer ?
#
loop_
_entity_poly.entity_id
_entity_poly.type
_entity_poly.pdbx_seq_one_letter_code
_entity_poly.pdbx_strand_id
1 'polypeptide(L)'
;MSRSTTSRKYDEQFGWRYCPFTWDGQPQFECVAFEPSPWSFSKIWFAPNHVRAWRSSFYHRIGGHDASRAILDDHDLLCRSYIHGNVKHIDRCLYIYHVHPTNTCRGDQNAFIQTETLYIHDQYIYPLVERWCDLNSLRKIDLCGGIDPAPGYESIDLQGADITSDLNERWPFEVREIGLIRAHDALEHLRNPIHTMQEAHRCLTPNGWFLTLTPSTDGRGAFQDPTHVSFWNSNSFWYYTRPEQAKYLPSPVLFESSRVKNFYPSDWHRQHQIVYVKGDLVKPAQSAIGSSSMRDSAIF
;
A
#
# COMPACT_ATOMS: atom_id res chain seq x y z
N MET A 1 21.54 21.82 18.47
CA MET A 1 21.44 22.09 17.01
C MET A 1 20.01 22.51 16.71
N SER A 2 19.79 23.72 16.16
CA SER A 2 18.45 24.10 15.74
C SER A 2 18.06 23.26 14.52
N ARG A 3 16.93 22.58 14.58
CA ARG A 3 16.35 21.92 13.41
C ARG A 3 16.10 22.92 12.32
N SER A 4 16.54 22.62 11.09
CA SER A 4 16.15 23.41 9.94
C SER A 4 14.64 23.29 9.72
N THR A 5 14.00 24.35 9.24
CA THR A 5 12.59 24.36 8.86
C THR A 5 12.24 23.27 7.84
N THR A 6 13.22 22.81 7.07
CA THR A 6 13.10 21.71 6.10
C THR A 6 12.88 20.35 6.77
N SER A 7 13.51 20.08 7.93
CA SER A 7 13.32 18.82 8.64
C SER A 7 11.92 18.70 9.25
N ARG A 8 11.34 19.81 9.74
CA ARG A 8 9.96 19.81 10.26
C ARG A 8 8.93 19.50 9.19
N LYS A 9 9.05 20.10 7.99
CA LYS A 9 8.17 19.79 6.85
C LYS A 9 8.25 18.32 6.44
N TYR A 10 9.45 17.76 6.42
CA TYR A 10 9.67 16.34 6.13
C TYR A 10 9.01 15.45 7.17
N ASP A 11 9.13 15.79 8.46
CA ASP A 11 8.53 15.04 9.56
C ASP A 11 7.01 15.04 9.51
N GLU A 12 6.39 16.17 9.21
CA GLU A 12 4.95 16.31 9.06
C GLU A 12 4.44 15.55 7.85
N GLN A 13 5.16 15.62 6.73
CA GLN A 13 4.80 14.98 5.47
C GLN A 13 4.81 13.46 5.54
N PHE A 14 5.79 12.88 6.26
CA PHE A 14 5.95 11.43 6.37
C PHE A 14 5.46 10.85 7.70
N GLY A 15 4.76 11.64 8.51
CA GLY A 15 4.22 11.21 9.79
C GLY A 15 5.26 10.95 10.88
N TRP A 16 6.52 11.31 10.65
CA TRP A 16 7.57 11.19 11.65
C TRP A 16 7.34 12.18 12.77
N ARG A 17 7.40 11.67 13.97
CA ARG A 17 7.39 12.51 15.16
C ARG A 17 8.75 12.52 15.80
N TYR A 18 9.19 13.71 16.16
CA TYR A 18 10.36 13.92 16.97
C TYR A 18 9.94 14.52 18.30
N CYS A 19 10.24 13.80 19.36
CA CYS A 19 9.99 14.28 20.71
C CYS A 19 11.27 14.92 21.26
N PRO A 20 11.24 16.19 21.70
CA PRO A 20 12.40 16.79 22.35
C PRO A 20 12.65 16.11 23.68
N PHE A 21 13.93 15.84 23.98
CA PHE A 21 14.36 15.34 25.28
C PHE A 21 15.76 15.87 25.62
N THR A 22 16.21 15.69 26.84
CA THR A 22 17.55 16.08 27.29
C THR A 22 18.38 14.84 27.54
N TRP A 23 19.59 14.79 26.94
CA TRP A 23 20.55 13.73 27.17
C TRP A 23 21.90 14.37 27.50
N ASP A 24 22.49 13.97 28.65
CA ASP A 24 23.74 14.51 29.17
C ASP A 24 23.75 16.06 29.19
N GLY A 25 22.64 16.63 29.69
CA GLY A 25 22.44 18.08 29.78
C GLY A 25 22.27 18.82 28.46
N GLN A 26 22.24 18.10 27.30
CA GLN A 26 22.09 18.68 25.98
C GLN A 26 20.69 18.38 25.39
N PRO A 27 20.06 19.37 24.75
CA PRO A 27 18.81 19.15 24.06
C PRO A 27 19.00 18.23 22.82
N GLN A 28 18.20 17.18 22.77
CA GLN A 28 18.19 16.17 21.72
C GLN A 28 16.77 15.95 21.21
N PHE A 29 16.64 15.09 20.19
CA PHE A 29 15.35 14.69 19.64
C PHE A 29 15.29 13.18 19.51
N GLU A 30 14.27 12.58 20.08
CA GLU A 30 13.94 11.19 19.86
C GLU A 30 13.04 11.09 18.63
N CYS A 31 13.41 10.21 17.70
CA CYS A 31 12.58 9.86 16.55
C CYS A 31 11.67 8.70 16.94
N VAL A 32 10.36 8.94 16.98
CA VAL A 32 9.37 7.88 17.19
C VAL A 32 9.23 7.09 15.91
N ALA A 33 9.62 5.81 15.94
CA ALA A 33 9.55 4.91 14.80
C ALA A 33 8.10 4.47 14.51
N PHE A 34 7.85 4.07 13.26
CA PHE A 34 6.57 3.50 12.86
C PHE A 34 6.48 2.03 13.25
N GLU A 35 5.26 1.61 13.57
CA GLU A 35 4.95 0.19 13.67
C GLU A 35 5.11 -0.51 12.33
N PRO A 36 5.73 -1.69 12.29
CA PRO A 36 5.83 -2.49 11.07
C PRO A 36 4.45 -2.87 10.53
N SER A 37 4.14 -2.42 9.32
CA SER A 37 2.87 -2.71 8.67
C SER A 37 3.02 -2.61 7.15
N PRO A 38 2.11 -3.21 6.35
CA PRO A 38 2.12 -3.02 4.90
C PRO A 38 2.10 -1.53 4.51
N TRP A 39 1.35 -0.71 5.26
CA TRP A 39 1.27 0.72 5.02
C TRP A 39 2.61 1.42 5.25
N SER A 40 3.28 1.19 6.39
CA SER A 40 4.58 1.79 6.67
C SER A 40 5.65 1.35 5.67
N PHE A 41 5.71 0.07 5.31
CA PHE A 41 6.63 -0.43 4.29
C PHE A 41 6.36 0.14 2.90
N SER A 42 5.09 0.37 2.55
CA SER A 42 4.73 0.90 1.23
C SER A 42 5.02 2.38 1.04
N LYS A 43 5.13 3.14 2.13
CA LYS A 43 5.31 4.60 2.09
C LYS A 43 6.70 5.07 2.49
N ILE A 44 7.39 4.30 3.31
CA ILE A 44 8.59 4.77 4.00
C ILE A 44 9.70 3.74 3.85
N TRP A 45 10.60 3.98 2.92
CA TRP A 45 11.71 3.07 2.58
C TRP A 45 12.66 2.75 3.75
N PHE A 46 12.66 3.54 4.80
CA PHE A 46 13.49 3.36 5.99
C PHE A 46 12.70 2.87 7.23
N ALA A 47 11.41 2.58 7.11
CA ALA A 47 10.61 2.03 8.21
C ALA A 47 10.71 0.50 8.27
N PRO A 48 10.74 -0.10 9.47
CA PRO A 48 11.06 0.53 10.76
C PRO A 48 12.51 1.01 10.83
N ASN A 49 12.73 2.05 11.64
CA ASN A 49 14.02 2.72 11.72
C ASN A 49 15.10 1.89 12.45
N HIS A 50 16.33 2.39 12.54
CA HIS A 50 17.43 1.77 13.31
C HIS A 50 17.12 1.78 14.83
N VAL A 51 17.60 0.82 15.60
CA VAL A 51 18.46 -0.31 15.27
C VAL A 51 17.57 -1.51 14.92
N ARG A 52 18.02 -2.35 13.99
CA ARG A 52 17.34 -3.56 13.59
C ARG A 52 18.19 -4.78 13.97
N ALA A 53 17.57 -5.82 14.51
CA ALA A 53 18.27 -7.02 14.95
C ALA A 53 17.50 -8.28 14.55
N TRP A 54 18.20 -9.28 14.09
CA TRP A 54 17.65 -10.57 13.68
C TRP A 54 18.29 -11.71 14.46
N ARG A 55 17.51 -12.75 14.73
CA ARG A 55 18.11 -14.02 15.14
C ARG A 55 18.88 -14.59 13.95
N SER A 56 20.13 -15.02 14.16
CA SER A 56 20.99 -15.52 13.08
C SER A 56 20.34 -16.63 12.24
N SER A 57 19.71 -17.61 12.90
CA SER A 57 19.01 -18.70 12.19
C SER A 57 17.84 -18.22 11.33
N PHE A 58 17.10 -17.20 11.76
CA PHE A 58 16.03 -16.61 10.96
C PHE A 58 16.60 -15.81 9.79
N TYR A 59 17.62 -14.99 10.03
CA TYR A 59 18.30 -14.19 9.01
C TYR A 59 18.77 -15.07 7.83
N HIS A 60 19.47 -16.17 8.14
CA HIS A 60 19.94 -17.09 7.10
C HIS A 60 18.80 -17.83 6.40
N ARG A 61 17.74 -18.22 7.11
CA ARG A 61 16.58 -18.90 6.54
C ARG A 61 15.85 -18.05 5.49
N ILE A 62 15.77 -16.74 5.69
CA ILE A 62 15.12 -15.81 4.72
C ILE A 62 16.10 -15.25 3.69
N GLY A 63 17.34 -15.74 3.62
CA GLY A 63 18.35 -15.36 2.64
C GLY A 63 19.22 -14.15 2.99
N GLY A 64 19.04 -13.53 4.17
CA GLY A 64 19.85 -12.36 4.58
C GLY A 64 19.69 -11.14 3.67
N HIS A 65 20.67 -10.25 3.69
CA HIS A 65 20.73 -9.11 2.75
C HIS A 65 21.01 -9.62 1.33
N ASP A 66 20.30 -9.05 0.36
CA ASP A 66 20.51 -9.35 -1.06
C ASP A 66 21.70 -8.54 -1.58
N ALA A 67 22.84 -9.22 -1.75
CA ALA A 67 24.07 -8.60 -2.22
C ALA A 67 24.00 -8.10 -3.69
N SER A 68 22.99 -8.47 -4.45
CA SER A 68 22.77 -7.95 -5.80
C SER A 68 22.15 -6.55 -5.83
N ARG A 69 21.54 -6.12 -4.72
CA ARG A 69 20.98 -4.80 -4.57
C ARG A 69 22.05 -3.80 -4.15
N ALA A 70 22.24 -2.77 -4.95
CA ALA A 70 23.17 -1.68 -4.62
C ALA A 70 22.60 -0.75 -3.53
N ILE A 71 21.27 -0.78 -3.29
CA ILE A 71 20.55 0.10 -2.39
C ILE A 71 19.25 -0.58 -1.95
N LEU A 72 18.73 -0.21 -0.77
CA LEU A 72 17.49 -0.76 -0.20
C LEU A 72 17.49 -2.28 0.05
N ASP A 73 18.65 -2.89 0.16
CA ASP A 73 18.82 -4.27 0.59
C ASP A 73 18.28 -4.51 2.01
N ASP A 74 18.34 -3.47 2.85
CA ASP A 74 17.75 -3.44 4.18
C ASP A 74 16.22 -3.36 4.16
N HIS A 75 15.65 -2.59 3.25
CA HIS A 75 14.18 -2.50 3.10
C HIS A 75 13.60 -3.79 2.53
N ASP A 76 14.24 -4.38 1.55
CA ASP A 76 13.91 -5.72 1.02
C ASP A 76 13.94 -6.78 2.14
N LEU A 77 15.02 -6.80 2.94
CA LEU A 77 15.13 -7.72 4.07
C LEU A 77 14.02 -7.50 5.11
N LEU A 78 13.63 -6.27 5.37
CA LEU A 78 12.52 -5.96 6.27
C LEU A 78 11.18 -6.47 5.76
N CYS A 79 10.87 -6.31 4.47
CA CYS A 79 9.68 -6.87 3.85
C CYS A 79 9.65 -8.39 4.00
N ARG A 80 10.75 -9.09 3.66
CA ARG A 80 10.86 -10.55 3.84
C ARG A 80 10.78 -10.95 5.32
N SER A 81 11.31 -10.14 6.21
CA SER A 81 11.24 -10.40 7.66
C SER A 81 9.81 -10.32 8.18
N TYR A 82 9.01 -9.37 7.70
CA TYR A 82 7.60 -9.24 8.07
C TYR A 82 6.76 -10.40 7.52
N ILE A 83 6.99 -10.77 6.27
CA ILE A 83 6.26 -11.86 5.61
C ILE A 83 6.51 -13.21 6.30
N HIS A 84 7.78 -13.52 6.63
CA HIS A 84 8.18 -14.83 7.09
C HIS A 84 8.41 -14.97 8.60
N GLY A 85 8.25 -13.89 9.35
CA GLY A 85 8.54 -13.89 10.78
C GLY A 85 7.61 -13.01 11.61
N ASN A 86 7.99 -12.85 12.86
CA ASN A 86 7.33 -11.94 13.79
C ASN A 86 8.28 -10.78 14.10
N VAL A 87 7.96 -9.62 13.58
CA VAL A 87 8.68 -8.38 13.88
C VAL A 87 8.12 -7.79 15.16
N LYS A 88 8.99 -7.41 16.10
CA LYS A 88 8.60 -6.73 17.35
C LYS A 88 9.25 -5.37 17.40
N HIS A 89 8.46 -4.36 17.64
CA HIS A 89 8.93 -3.03 17.96
C HIS A 89 9.35 -3.01 19.44
N ILE A 90 10.52 -2.43 19.72
CA ILE A 90 10.98 -2.12 21.07
C ILE A 90 10.89 -0.61 21.23
N ASP A 91 9.88 -0.16 21.95
CA ASP A 91 9.61 1.27 22.18
C ASP A 91 10.60 1.86 23.19
N ARG A 92 11.84 1.96 22.77
CA ARG A 92 12.97 2.54 23.55
C ARG A 92 13.96 3.20 22.61
N CYS A 93 14.52 4.34 23.01
CA CYS A 93 15.62 4.99 22.31
C CYS A 93 16.92 4.18 22.52
N LEU A 94 17.33 3.42 21.52
CA LEU A 94 18.47 2.49 21.58
C LEU A 94 19.61 2.84 20.62
N TYR A 95 19.46 3.90 19.83
CA TYR A 95 20.42 4.22 18.78
C TYR A 95 20.59 5.74 18.61
N ILE A 96 21.84 6.19 18.51
CA ILE A 96 22.17 7.57 18.22
C ILE A 96 22.47 7.69 16.72
N TYR A 97 21.61 8.41 16.00
CA TYR A 97 21.80 8.63 14.57
C TYR A 97 22.50 9.96 14.31
N HIS A 98 23.69 9.89 13.72
CA HIS A 98 24.44 11.06 13.32
C HIS A 98 24.07 11.50 11.91
N VAL A 99 23.56 12.71 11.78
CA VAL A 99 23.23 13.32 10.49
C VAL A 99 24.43 14.09 9.97
N HIS A 100 24.96 13.70 8.83
CA HIS A 100 26.09 14.36 8.16
C HIS A 100 25.88 14.48 6.64
N PRO A 101 26.63 15.34 5.94
CA PRO A 101 26.41 15.60 4.51
C PRO A 101 26.54 14.37 3.60
N THR A 102 27.31 13.36 4.00
CA THR A 102 27.57 12.14 3.22
C THR A 102 26.63 10.96 3.56
N ASN A 103 25.53 11.19 4.28
CA ASN A 103 24.52 10.16 4.44
C ASN A 103 23.94 9.75 3.06
N THR A 104 23.78 8.45 2.82
CA THR A 104 23.36 7.85 1.55
C THR A 104 22.05 8.41 0.99
N CYS A 105 21.14 8.85 1.85
CA CYS A 105 19.84 9.39 1.45
C CYS A 105 19.86 10.83 0.92
N ARG A 106 21.06 11.41 0.67
CA ARG A 106 21.20 12.80 0.23
C ARG A 106 21.64 12.91 -1.23
N GLY A 107 21.26 14.01 -1.87
CA GLY A 107 21.68 14.32 -3.24
C GLY A 107 21.00 13.47 -4.30
N ASP A 108 21.69 13.20 -5.39
CA ASP A 108 21.20 12.50 -6.59
C ASP A 108 20.73 11.06 -6.31
N GLN A 109 21.22 10.45 -5.23
CA GLN A 109 20.81 9.10 -4.84
C GLN A 109 19.34 9.03 -4.36
N ASN A 110 18.77 10.14 -3.90
CA ASN A 110 17.39 10.12 -3.42
C ASN A 110 16.38 9.74 -4.50
N ALA A 111 16.53 10.25 -5.73
CA ALA A 111 15.66 9.90 -6.85
C ALA A 111 15.74 8.40 -7.18
N PHE A 112 16.94 7.83 -7.14
CA PHE A 112 17.14 6.40 -7.33
C PHE A 112 16.51 5.58 -6.20
N ILE A 113 16.70 5.99 -4.93
CA ILE A 113 16.04 5.37 -3.76
C ILE A 113 14.52 5.34 -3.94
N GLN A 114 13.92 6.46 -4.34
CA GLN A 114 12.46 6.54 -4.55
C GLN A 114 12.00 5.57 -5.64
N THR A 115 12.73 5.47 -6.74
CA THR A 115 12.40 4.55 -7.83
C THR A 115 12.49 3.10 -7.37
N GLU A 116 13.57 2.71 -6.72
CA GLU A 116 13.77 1.34 -6.20
C GLU A 116 12.74 0.97 -5.12
N THR A 117 12.32 1.93 -4.29
CA THR A 117 11.25 1.74 -3.32
C THR A 117 9.95 1.30 -4.00
N LEU A 118 9.65 1.87 -5.17
CA LEU A 118 8.46 1.50 -5.93
C LEU A 118 8.55 0.08 -6.53
N TYR A 119 9.73 -0.39 -6.89
CA TYR A 119 9.92 -1.78 -7.33
C TYR A 119 9.74 -2.75 -6.15
N ILE A 120 10.31 -2.44 -5.00
CA ILE A 120 10.11 -3.23 -3.77
C ILE A 120 8.64 -3.27 -3.38
N HIS A 121 7.94 -2.14 -3.45
CA HIS A 121 6.50 -2.08 -3.24
C HIS A 121 5.76 -3.05 -4.19
N ASP A 122 6.00 -2.95 -5.48
CA ASP A 122 5.32 -3.78 -6.47
C ASP A 122 5.60 -5.27 -6.29
N GLN A 123 6.77 -5.62 -5.76
CA GLN A 123 7.16 -6.99 -5.48
C GLN A 123 6.48 -7.57 -4.23
N TYR A 124 6.31 -6.75 -3.18
CA TYR A 124 5.95 -7.27 -1.85
C TYR A 124 4.56 -6.88 -1.36
N ILE A 125 3.83 -5.99 -2.04
CA ILE A 125 2.58 -5.46 -1.47
C ILE A 125 1.55 -6.57 -1.16
N TYR A 126 1.36 -7.54 -2.07
CA TYR A 126 0.45 -8.66 -1.84
C TYR A 126 0.88 -9.50 -0.63
N PRO A 127 2.07 -10.11 -0.59
CA PRO A 127 2.47 -10.93 0.55
C PRO A 127 2.56 -10.16 1.87
N LEU A 128 2.84 -8.85 1.85
CA LEU A 128 2.81 -8.02 3.06
C LEU A 128 1.37 -7.88 3.60
N VAL A 129 0.41 -7.58 2.73
CA VAL A 129 -1.00 -7.40 3.11
C VAL A 129 -1.63 -8.74 3.50
N GLU A 130 -1.34 -9.81 2.77
CA GLU A 130 -1.78 -11.18 3.11
C GLU A 130 -1.28 -11.57 4.51
N ARG A 131 0.02 -11.36 4.78
CA ARG A 131 0.59 -11.60 6.10
C ARG A 131 -0.07 -10.77 7.20
N TRP A 132 -0.37 -9.50 6.91
CA TRP A 132 -1.09 -8.65 7.84
C TRP A 132 -2.51 -9.18 8.13
N CYS A 133 -3.22 -9.64 7.13
CA CYS A 133 -4.52 -10.29 7.31
C CYS A 133 -4.40 -11.54 8.19
N ASP A 134 -3.42 -12.41 7.92
CA ASP A 134 -3.19 -13.64 8.71
C ASP A 134 -2.87 -13.33 10.18
N LEU A 135 -2.02 -12.33 10.44
CA LEU A 135 -1.67 -11.89 11.79
C LEU A 135 -2.86 -11.33 12.59
N ASN A 136 -3.85 -10.80 11.89
CA ASN A 136 -5.04 -10.18 12.49
C ASN A 136 -6.32 -11.04 12.32
N SER A 137 -6.20 -12.24 11.77
CA SER A 137 -7.33 -13.16 11.49
C SER A 137 -8.42 -12.48 10.64
N LEU A 138 -8.02 -11.73 9.61
CA LEU A 138 -8.91 -11.00 8.72
C LEU A 138 -9.14 -11.78 7.42
N ARG A 139 -10.34 -11.68 6.89
CA ARG A 139 -10.72 -12.31 5.62
C ARG A 139 -10.01 -11.65 4.44
N LYS A 140 -9.72 -12.48 3.43
CA LYS A 140 -9.16 -12.08 2.13
C LYS A 140 -10.14 -12.52 1.05
N ILE A 141 -10.66 -11.58 0.29
CA ILE A 141 -11.72 -11.81 -0.71
C ILE A 141 -11.17 -11.54 -2.11
N ASP A 142 -11.47 -12.45 -3.05
CA ASP A 142 -11.17 -12.30 -4.47
C ASP A 142 -12.47 -12.02 -5.25
N LEU A 143 -12.63 -10.78 -5.72
CA LEU A 143 -13.81 -10.38 -6.47
C LEU A 143 -13.77 -10.94 -7.89
N CYS A 144 -14.87 -11.50 -8.35
CA CYS A 144 -15.00 -12.18 -9.64
C CYS A 144 -13.97 -13.33 -9.78
N GLY A 145 -13.58 -13.96 -8.68
CA GLY A 145 -12.56 -15.02 -8.65
C GLY A 145 -13.07 -16.37 -9.18
N GLY A 146 -14.36 -16.51 -9.43
CA GLY A 146 -14.96 -17.72 -9.99
C GLY A 146 -14.58 -18.97 -9.22
N ILE A 147 -14.31 -20.05 -9.96
CA ILE A 147 -13.98 -21.38 -9.42
C ILE A 147 -12.49 -21.55 -9.08
N ASP A 148 -11.62 -20.60 -9.43
CA ASP A 148 -10.18 -20.66 -9.26
C ASP A 148 -9.63 -19.36 -8.65
N PRO A 149 -9.99 -19.05 -7.40
CA PRO A 149 -9.54 -17.85 -6.73
C PRO A 149 -8.03 -17.87 -6.47
N ALA A 150 -7.47 -16.72 -6.17
CA ALA A 150 -6.09 -16.63 -5.70
C ALA A 150 -5.91 -17.51 -4.43
N PRO A 151 -4.80 -18.23 -4.31
CA PRO A 151 -4.57 -19.11 -3.17
C PRO A 151 -4.70 -18.42 -1.81
N GLY A 152 -5.56 -18.95 -0.92
CA GLY A 152 -5.80 -18.39 0.40
C GLY A 152 -6.81 -17.23 0.44
N TYR A 153 -7.54 -17.00 -0.65
CA TYR A 153 -8.68 -16.09 -0.70
C TYR A 153 -9.99 -16.86 -0.78
N GLU A 154 -11.05 -16.25 -0.29
CA GLU A 154 -12.43 -16.67 -0.56
C GLU A 154 -12.91 -15.96 -1.82
N SER A 155 -13.42 -16.69 -2.80
CA SER A 155 -13.94 -16.07 -4.03
C SER A 155 -15.40 -15.63 -3.86
N ILE A 156 -15.76 -14.55 -4.56
CA ILE A 156 -17.14 -14.13 -4.73
C ILE A 156 -17.42 -13.85 -6.21
N ASP A 157 -18.49 -14.45 -6.73
CA ASP A 157 -18.89 -14.30 -8.13
C ASP A 157 -20.39 -14.59 -8.27
N LEU A 158 -20.94 -14.36 -9.47
CA LEU A 158 -22.32 -14.70 -9.84
C LEU A 158 -22.61 -16.21 -9.78
N GLN A 159 -21.59 -17.04 -10.03
CA GLN A 159 -21.69 -18.49 -9.97
C GLN A 159 -20.31 -19.15 -9.80
N GLY A 160 -20.30 -20.35 -9.26
CA GLY A 160 -19.08 -21.19 -9.18
C GLY A 160 -18.04 -20.71 -8.18
N ALA A 161 -18.34 -19.78 -7.33
CA ALA A 161 -17.45 -19.23 -6.30
C ALA A 161 -17.81 -19.75 -4.90
N ASP A 162 -16.94 -19.55 -3.91
CA ASP A 162 -17.21 -19.84 -2.51
C ASP A 162 -18.46 -19.11 -2.02
N ILE A 163 -18.64 -17.86 -2.48
CA ILE A 163 -19.78 -17.01 -2.19
C ILE A 163 -20.46 -16.63 -3.50
N THR A 164 -21.71 -17.04 -3.68
CA THR A 164 -22.49 -16.64 -4.86
C THR A 164 -23.27 -15.38 -4.57
N SER A 165 -22.97 -14.29 -5.30
CA SER A 165 -23.66 -13.00 -5.15
C SER A 165 -23.45 -12.11 -6.38
N ASP A 166 -24.44 -11.26 -6.70
CA ASP A 166 -24.27 -10.19 -7.70
C ASP A 166 -23.58 -8.98 -7.04
N LEU A 167 -22.36 -8.71 -7.44
CA LEU A 167 -21.56 -7.57 -6.95
C LEU A 167 -22.06 -6.20 -7.44
N ASN A 168 -23.05 -6.16 -8.34
CA ASN A 168 -23.78 -4.93 -8.67
C ASN A 168 -24.83 -4.55 -7.61
N GLU A 169 -25.16 -5.49 -6.73
CA GLU A 169 -26.05 -5.29 -5.57
C GLU A 169 -25.21 -5.13 -4.29
N ARG A 170 -25.88 -5.01 -3.14
CA ARG A 170 -25.19 -4.94 -1.85
C ARG A 170 -24.36 -6.21 -1.61
N TRP A 171 -23.08 -6.05 -1.30
CA TRP A 171 -22.19 -7.16 -1.02
C TRP A 171 -22.56 -7.88 0.29
N PRO A 172 -22.50 -9.21 0.33
CA PRO A 172 -22.96 -10.02 1.45
C PRO A 172 -21.97 -10.06 2.63
N PHE A 173 -21.34 -8.93 2.90
CA PHE A 173 -20.38 -8.78 3.99
C PHE A 173 -20.86 -7.70 4.96
N GLU A 174 -20.51 -7.88 6.23
CA GLU A 174 -20.75 -6.89 7.25
C GLU A 174 -19.77 -5.70 7.13
N VAL A 175 -20.07 -4.64 7.88
CA VAL A 175 -19.21 -3.46 7.91
C VAL A 175 -17.89 -3.81 8.60
N ARG A 176 -16.74 -3.55 7.95
CA ARG A 176 -15.40 -3.75 8.51
C ARG A 176 -15.06 -5.23 8.77
N GLU A 177 -15.52 -6.10 7.93
CA GLU A 177 -15.31 -7.55 8.06
C GLU A 177 -14.04 -8.03 7.33
N ILE A 178 -13.61 -7.31 6.27
CA ILE A 178 -12.59 -7.76 5.34
C ILE A 178 -11.29 -6.99 5.56
N GLY A 179 -10.16 -7.70 5.57
CA GLY A 179 -8.82 -7.10 5.61
C GLY A 179 -8.26 -6.79 4.24
N LEU A 180 -8.50 -7.65 3.27
CA LEU A 180 -8.00 -7.52 1.91
C LEU A 180 -9.07 -7.89 0.89
N ILE A 181 -9.31 -6.99 -0.04
CA ILE A 181 -10.08 -7.24 -1.25
C ILE A 181 -9.12 -7.20 -2.43
N ARG A 182 -9.05 -8.27 -3.19
CA ARG A 182 -8.39 -8.38 -4.48
C ARG A 182 -9.43 -8.26 -5.59
N ALA A 183 -9.17 -7.44 -6.61
CA ALA A 183 -10.01 -7.28 -7.78
C ALA A 183 -9.11 -7.24 -9.02
N HIS A 184 -8.85 -8.40 -9.58
CA HIS A 184 -8.12 -8.56 -10.84
C HIS A 184 -9.10 -8.93 -11.93
N ASP A 185 -9.10 -8.17 -13.02
CA ASP A 185 -10.06 -8.33 -14.13
C ASP A 185 -11.52 -8.46 -13.62
N ALA A 186 -11.89 -7.56 -12.69
CA ALA A 186 -13.18 -7.58 -12.01
C ALA A 186 -13.92 -6.24 -12.13
N LEU A 187 -13.22 -5.12 -11.94
CA LEU A 187 -13.86 -3.80 -11.88
C LEU A 187 -14.58 -3.44 -13.18
N GLU A 188 -14.01 -3.80 -14.32
CA GLU A 188 -14.56 -3.54 -15.67
C GLU A 188 -15.89 -4.25 -15.92
N HIS A 189 -16.18 -5.32 -15.19
CA HIS A 189 -17.42 -6.09 -15.28
C HIS A 189 -18.54 -5.57 -14.37
N LEU A 190 -18.24 -4.62 -13.46
CA LEU A 190 -19.20 -4.06 -12.52
C LEU A 190 -19.78 -2.74 -13.06
N ARG A 191 -21.12 -2.67 -13.15
CA ARG A 191 -21.84 -1.60 -13.85
C ARG A 191 -21.70 -0.23 -13.21
N ASN A 192 -21.58 -0.18 -11.88
CA ASN A 192 -21.57 1.07 -11.12
C ASN A 192 -20.27 1.23 -10.32
N PRO A 193 -19.27 1.92 -10.86
CA PRO A 193 -18.01 2.16 -10.15
C PRO A 193 -18.17 2.83 -8.78
N ILE A 194 -19.15 3.72 -8.64
CA ILE A 194 -19.40 4.42 -7.37
C ILE A 194 -19.88 3.42 -6.31
N HIS A 195 -20.84 2.57 -6.65
CA HIS A 195 -21.32 1.52 -5.77
C HIS A 195 -20.22 0.54 -5.38
N THR A 196 -19.43 0.07 -6.35
CA THR A 196 -18.31 -0.83 -6.12
C THR A 196 -17.31 -0.27 -5.10
N MET A 197 -16.93 0.99 -5.26
CA MET A 197 -15.98 1.64 -4.35
C MET A 197 -16.59 1.89 -2.96
N GLN A 198 -17.89 2.18 -2.89
CA GLN A 198 -18.61 2.33 -1.62
C GLN A 198 -18.70 1.00 -0.87
N GLU A 199 -19.03 -0.09 -1.56
CA GLU A 199 -19.11 -1.43 -0.95
C GLU A 199 -17.73 -1.92 -0.50
N ALA A 200 -16.70 -1.77 -1.32
CA ALA A 200 -15.33 -2.07 -0.92
C ALA A 200 -14.93 -1.28 0.34
N HIS A 201 -15.20 0.02 0.36
CA HIS A 201 -14.90 0.85 1.54
C HIS A 201 -15.74 0.45 2.75
N ARG A 202 -17.01 0.09 2.59
CA ARG A 202 -17.89 -0.35 3.69
C ARG A 202 -17.38 -1.63 4.33
N CYS A 203 -17.05 -2.63 3.50
CA CYS A 203 -16.69 -3.97 3.93
C CYS A 203 -15.28 -4.05 4.52
N LEU A 204 -14.35 -3.22 4.05
CA LEU A 204 -12.98 -3.19 4.57
C LEU A 204 -12.92 -2.70 6.02
N THR A 205 -12.09 -3.37 6.82
CA THR A 205 -11.70 -2.88 8.14
C THR A 205 -10.83 -1.60 8.02
N PRO A 206 -10.71 -0.77 9.05
CA PRO A 206 -9.69 0.28 9.08
C PRO A 206 -8.28 -0.28 8.79
N ASN A 207 -7.50 0.39 7.97
CA ASN A 207 -6.24 -0.08 7.39
C ASN A 207 -6.35 -1.30 6.46
N GLY A 208 -7.57 -1.70 6.10
CA GLY A 208 -7.82 -2.75 5.11
C GLY A 208 -7.49 -2.28 3.69
N TRP A 209 -7.15 -3.22 2.84
CA TRP A 209 -6.60 -2.98 1.52
C TRP A 209 -7.56 -3.39 0.40
N PHE A 210 -7.62 -2.55 -0.63
CA PHE A 210 -8.26 -2.85 -1.90
C PHE A 210 -7.20 -2.83 -2.99
N LEU A 211 -6.78 -4.00 -3.44
CA LEU A 211 -5.76 -4.18 -4.46
C LEU A 211 -6.42 -4.52 -5.79
N THR A 212 -6.33 -3.59 -6.74
CA THR A 212 -7.05 -3.67 -8.01
C THR A 212 -6.12 -3.74 -9.20
N LEU A 213 -6.56 -4.46 -10.23
CA LEU A 213 -5.90 -4.56 -11.52
C LEU A 213 -6.97 -4.72 -12.61
N THR A 214 -7.06 -3.77 -13.53
CA THR A 214 -8.10 -3.75 -14.57
C THR A 214 -7.54 -3.18 -15.87
N PRO A 215 -8.05 -3.57 -17.05
CA PRO A 215 -7.66 -2.96 -18.32
C PRO A 215 -7.91 -1.45 -18.34
N SER A 216 -6.86 -0.68 -18.67
CA SER A 216 -6.93 0.79 -18.68
C SER A 216 -7.48 1.32 -20.00
N THR A 217 -8.27 2.42 -19.92
CA THR A 217 -8.68 3.19 -21.10
C THR A 217 -7.53 3.84 -21.87
N ASP A 218 -6.34 3.87 -21.27
CA ASP A 218 -5.11 4.32 -21.96
C ASP A 218 -4.56 3.29 -22.93
N GLY A 219 -5.24 2.13 -23.04
CA GLY A 219 -4.96 1.06 -23.99
C GLY A 219 -6.23 0.44 -24.57
N ARG A 220 -6.06 -0.38 -25.60
CA ARG A 220 -7.19 -1.00 -26.29
C ARG A 220 -7.93 -2.06 -25.47
N GLY A 221 -7.29 -2.64 -24.45
CA GLY A 221 -7.82 -3.75 -23.65
C GLY A 221 -9.16 -3.43 -22.99
N ALA A 222 -9.34 -2.18 -22.53
CA ALA A 222 -10.59 -1.75 -21.92
C ALA A 222 -11.82 -1.86 -22.83
N PHE A 223 -11.62 -1.83 -24.16
CA PHE A 223 -12.71 -1.73 -25.15
C PHE A 223 -12.86 -2.98 -26.02
N GLN A 224 -12.02 -3.99 -25.87
CA GLN A 224 -12.01 -5.15 -26.74
C GLN A 224 -12.95 -6.27 -26.29
N ASP A 225 -13.24 -6.35 -25.00
CA ASP A 225 -14.13 -7.36 -24.44
C ASP A 225 -15.56 -6.81 -24.36
N PRO A 226 -16.55 -7.50 -25.00
CA PRO A 226 -17.94 -7.04 -25.01
C PRO A 226 -18.63 -7.12 -23.63
N THR A 227 -18.01 -7.77 -22.65
CA THR A 227 -18.53 -7.87 -21.27
C THR A 227 -18.05 -6.75 -20.37
N HIS A 228 -17.14 -5.89 -20.83
CA HIS A 228 -16.72 -4.71 -20.10
C HIS A 228 -17.83 -3.64 -20.11
N VAL A 229 -18.31 -3.28 -18.93
CA VAL A 229 -19.41 -2.33 -18.74
C VAL A 229 -18.99 -1.07 -17.97
N SER A 230 -17.78 -1.05 -17.41
CA SER A 230 -17.18 0.13 -16.79
C SER A 230 -15.72 0.31 -17.22
N PHE A 231 -15.25 1.55 -17.18
CA PHE A 231 -13.98 1.94 -17.80
C PHE A 231 -13.11 2.70 -16.83
N TRP A 232 -11.86 2.26 -16.69
CA TRP A 232 -10.93 2.72 -15.68
C TRP A 232 -9.62 3.20 -16.28
N ASN A 233 -8.99 4.17 -15.62
CA ASN A 233 -7.61 4.59 -15.82
C ASN A 233 -7.06 5.16 -14.50
N SER A 234 -5.82 5.62 -14.48
CA SER A 234 -5.22 6.18 -13.27
C SER A 234 -6.01 7.35 -12.68
N ASN A 235 -6.63 8.19 -13.54
CA ASN A 235 -7.40 9.34 -13.09
C ASN A 235 -8.76 8.96 -12.49
N SER A 236 -9.29 7.78 -12.84
CA SER A 236 -10.54 7.26 -12.24
C SER A 236 -10.39 7.12 -10.73
N PHE A 237 -9.22 6.72 -10.24
CA PHE A 237 -8.93 6.58 -8.81
C PHE A 237 -8.83 7.91 -8.06
N TRP A 238 -8.63 9.05 -8.74
CA TRP A 238 -8.59 10.37 -8.09
C TRP A 238 -9.91 10.70 -7.40
N TYR A 239 -11.03 10.26 -7.96
CA TYR A 239 -12.36 10.49 -7.37
C TYR A 239 -12.56 9.75 -6.04
N TYR A 240 -11.71 8.78 -5.73
CA TYR A 240 -11.78 7.99 -4.50
C TYR A 240 -10.56 8.18 -3.58
N THR A 241 -9.61 9.01 -3.99
CA THR A 241 -8.38 9.23 -3.23
C THR A 241 -8.09 10.72 -2.95
N ARG A 242 -8.78 11.63 -3.65
CA ARG A 242 -8.55 13.08 -3.54
C ARG A 242 -9.83 13.80 -3.15
N PRO A 243 -9.88 14.50 -1.99
CA PRO A 243 -11.07 15.19 -1.54
C PRO A 243 -11.65 16.20 -2.54
N GLU A 244 -10.77 16.89 -3.28
CA GLU A 244 -11.15 17.86 -4.30
C GLU A 244 -11.84 17.25 -5.51
N GLN A 245 -11.65 15.97 -5.77
CA GLN A 245 -12.35 15.21 -6.81
C GLN A 245 -13.56 14.47 -6.24
N ALA A 246 -13.43 13.88 -5.06
CA ALA A 246 -14.49 13.11 -4.42
C ALA A 246 -15.78 13.92 -4.20
N LYS A 247 -15.68 15.23 -3.98
CA LYS A 247 -16.84 16.15 -3.79
C LYS A 247 -17.84 16.14 -4.96
N TYR A 248 -17.42 15.67 -6.15
CA TYR A 248 -18.31 15.58 -7.32
C TYR A 248 -19.13 14.28 -7.35
N LEU A 249 -18.83 13.33 -6.46
CA LEU A 249 -19.55 12.08 -6.38
C LEU A 249 -20.70 12.16 -5.36
N PRO A 250 -21.84 11.50 -5.62
CA PRO A 250 -22.87 11.32 -4.59
C PRO A 250 -22.35 10.38 -3.50
N SER A 251 -22.45 10.77 -2.23
CA SER A 251 -21.99 9.96 -1.09
C SER A 251 -20.53 9.48 -1.23
N PRO A 252 -19.56 10.39 -1.27
CA PRO A 252 -18.17 10.05 -1.55
C PRO A 252 -17.57 9.20 -0.44
N VAL A 253 -16.70 8.26 -0.83
CA VAL A 253 -15.78 7.54 0.05
C VAL A 253 -14.35 7.91 -0.31
N LEU A 254 -13.46 7.90 0.69
CA LEU A 254 -12.05 8.24 0.48
C LEU A 254 -11.15 7.11 0.98
N PHE A 255 -10.30 6.66 0.10
CA PHE A 255 -9.17 5.80 0.37
C PHE A 255 -7.87 6.62 0.41
N GLU A 256 -6.88 6.12 1.08
CA GLU A 256 -5.49 6.54 0.86
C GLU A 256 -4.88 5.71 -0.28
N SER A 257 -4.19 6.38 -1.20
CA SER A 257 -3.49 5.71 -2.29
C SER A 257 -2.12 5.26 -1.84
N SER A 258 -1.85 3.96 -1.91
CA SER A 258 -0.48 3.45 -1.79
C SER A 258 0.24 3.55 -3.14
N ARG A 259 -0.39 3.05 -4.19
CA ARG A 259 0.15 3.08 -5.54
C ARG A 259 -0.98 3.12 -6.57
N VAL A 260 -0.88 4.03 -7.53
CA VAL A 260 -1.71 4.01 -8.75
C VAL A 260 -0.78 4.16 -9.94
N LYS A 261 -0.81 3.22 -10.87
CA LYS A 261 0.03 3.28 -12.08
C LYS A 261 -0.57 2.52 -13.25
N ASN A 262 -0.24 2.98 -14.46
CA ASN A 262 -0.42 2.20 -15.68
C ASN A 262 0.83 1.36 -15.97
N PHE A 263 0.63 0.16 -16.50
CA PHE A 263 1.74 -0.71 -16.91
C PHE A 263 1.25 -1.81 -17.87
N TYR A 264 2.19 -2.53 -18.44
CA TYR A 264 1.92 -3.74 -19.22
C TYR A 264 2.23 -4.97 -18.38
N PRO A 265 1.25 -5.85 -18.11
CA PRO A 265 1.45 -7.05 -17.28
C PRO A 265 2.49 -8.03 -17.84
N SER A 266 2.65 -8.06 -19.16
CA SER A 266 3.68 -8.86 -19.84
C SER A 266 4.08 -8.24 -21.19
N ASP A 267 5.12 -8.79 -21.83
CA ASP A 267 5.55 -8.37 -23.16
C ASP A 267 4.47 -8.61 -24.21
N TRP A 268 3.66 -9.66 -24.06
CA TRP A 268 2.51 -9.89 -24.93
C TRP A 268 1.52 -8.73 -24.84
N HIS A 269 1.18 -8.26 -23.64
CA HIS A 269 0.31 -7.10 -23.46
C HIS A 269 0.90 -5.84 -24.09
N ARG A 270 2.21 -5.66 -23.96
CA ARG A 270 2.93 -4.53 -24.56
C ARG A 270 2.85 -4.57 -26.09
N GLN A 271 3.11 -5.72 -26.70
CA GLN A 271 3.01 -5.90 -28.17
C GLN A 271 1.60 -5.63 -28.69
N HIS A 272 0.57 -5.96 -27.91
CA HIS A 272 -0.83 -5.78 -28.28
C HIS A 272 -1.43 -4.46 -27.79
N GLN A 273 -0.63 -3.58 -27.15
CA GLN A 273 -1.06 -2.28 -26.60
C GLN A 273 -2.22 -2.41 -25.60
N ILE A 274 -2.19 -3.46 -24.79
CA ILE A 274 -3.15 -3.72 -23.72
C ILE A 274 -2.56 -3.21 -22.43
N VAL A 275 -2.86 -1.94 -22.10
CA VAL A 275 -2.43 -1.29 -20.87
C VAL A 275 -3.37 -1.69 -19.73
N TYR A 276 -2.81 -1.95 -18.57
CA TYR A 276 -3.55 -2.13 -17.33
C TYR A 276 -3.32 -0.95 -16.38
N VAL A 277 -4.31 -0.65 -15.56
CA VAL A 277 -4.17 0.23 -14.40
C VAL A 277 -4.25 -0.59 -13.12
N LYS A 278 -3.28 -0.35 -12.25
CA LYS A 278 -3.23 -0.89 -10.90
C LYS A 278 -3.62 0.21 -9.93
N GLY A 279 -4.48 -0.11 -8.97
CA GLY A 279 -4.86 0.75 -7.85
C GLY A 279 -4.71 0.01 -6.53
N ASP A 280 -3.66 0.33 -5.76
CA ASP A 280 -3.46 -0.18 -4.40
C ASP A 280 -3.97 0.87 -3.41
N LEU A 281 -5.12 0.62 -2.82
CA LEU A 281 -5.87 1.55 -2.00
C LEU A 281 -5.98 1.03 -0.57
N VAL A 282 -5.98 1.94 0.40
CA VAL A 282 -6.11 1.61 1.83
C VAL A 282 -7.27 2.39 2.42
N LYS A 283 -8.13 1.72 3.17
CA LYS A 283 -9.13 2.40 3.97
C LYS A 283 -8.48 3.05 5.19
N PRO A 284 -8.54 4.39 5.34
CA PRO A 284 -7.89 5.06 6.46
C PRO A 284 -8.48 4.64 7.81
N ALA A 285 -7.67 4.67 8.86
CA ALA A 285 -8.15 4.54 10.23
C ALA A 285 -9.01 5.77 10.61
N GLN A 286 -10.10 5.57 11.32
CA GLN A 286 -11.14 6.60 11.58
C GLN A 286 -10.68 7.86 12.32
N SER A 287 -9.44 8.02 12.71
CA SER A 287 -8.94 9.19 13.44
C SER A 287 -8.61 10.42 12.57
N ALA A 288 -8.77 10.35 11.24
CA ALA A 288 -8.37 11.40 10.32
C ALA A 288 -9.46 12.40 9.92
N ILE A 289 -10.69 12.33 10.47
CA ILE A 289 -11.75 13.29 10.14
C ILE A 289 -11.61 14.62 10.94
N GLY A 290 -10.50 14.82 11.63
CA GLY A 290 -10.27 16.04 12.44
C GLY A 290 -8.89 16.68 12.31
N SER A 291 -7.96 16.12 11.56
CA SER A 291 -6.67 16.74 11.31
C SER A 291 -6.43 16.84 9.80
N SER A 292 -6.19 18.05 9.36
CA SER A 292 -5.83 18.41 8.00
C SER A 292 -4.89 17.39 7.35
N SER A 293 -5.44 16.65 6.39
CA SER A 293 -4.76 16.10 5.23
C SER A 293 -3.25 15.76 5.38
N MET A 294 -2.93 14.50 5.54
CA MET A 294 -1.79 13.97 4.80
C MET A 294 -2.16 14.09 3.31
N ARG A 295 -1.99 15.29 2.76
CA ARG A 295 -2.26 15.57 1.36
C ARG A 295 -1.00 15.39 0.58
N ASP A 296 -1.15 14.62 -0.47
CA ASP A 296 -0.47 14.75 -1.74
C ASP A 296 0.99 15.22 -1.67
N SER A 297 1.86 14.31 -1.39
CA SER A 297 3.08 14.28 -2.16
C SER A 297 3.04 13.00 -2.97
N ALA A 298 2.48 13.15 -4.18
CA ALA A 298 2.93 12.32 -5.26
C ALA A 298 4.46 12.37 -5.19
N ILE A 299 5.04 11.29 -4.79
CA ILE A 299 6.47 11.06 -4.97
C ILE A 299 6.61 10.89 -6.47
N PHE A 300 7.09 11.95 -7.12
CA PHE A 300 7.62 11.89 -8.47
C PHE A 300 8.95 11.19 -8.44
#